data_d144671b2d9118ae64589f13f697167e
#
_entry.id   d144671b2d9118ae64589f13f697167e
#
_cell.length_a   1.000
_cell.length_b   1.000
_cell.length_c   1.000
_cell.angle_alpha   90.00
_cell.angle_beta   90.00
_cell.angle_gamma   90.00
#
_symmetry.space_group_name_H-M   'P 1'
#
loop_
_entity.id
_entity.type
_entity.pdbx_description
1 polymer ?
#
loop_
_entity_poly.entity_id
_entity_poly.type
_entity_poly.pdbx_seq_one_letter_code
_entity_poly.pdbx_strand_id
1 'polypeptide(L)'
;MAIFLTKESKVIVQGMTGSEGQKHTRRMLASGTNIVGGVNPRKAGTTVDFDGTEVPVFGGVKEAMEATGADVTVIFVPEKFTRSAVVEAVDAEIPLAVVITEGIAVHDSANFWAYATQHGNKTRIVGPNCPGLITPGQSNAGIIPADITKPGRIGLVSKSGTLTYQMMYELRDIGFSTCVGIGGDPVIGTTHIDALKAFEADPDTDLIVMIGEIGGDAEERAADFVKENVSKPVVGYVAGFTAPEGKTMGHAGAIVSGSSGTAQAKKEALEAAGVKVGKTPSETARLARELLDG
;
A
#
# COMPACT_ATOMS: atom_id res chain seq x y z
N MET A 1 -4.02 -14.16 -10.46
CA MET A 1 -3.56 -12.84 -10.98
C MET A 1 -3.29 -11.95 -9.78
N ALA A 2 -2.30 -11.10 -9.83
CA ALA A 2 -2.02 -10.15 -8.75
C ALA A 2 -2.96 -8.93 -8.83
N ILE A 3 -3.23 -8.26 -7.71
CA ILE A 3 -3.98 -7.01 -7.71
C ILE A 3 -3.02 -5.81 -7.84
N PHE A 4 -3.37 -4.84 -8.68
CA PHE A 4 -2.72 -3.54 -8.89
C PHE A 4 -1.29 -3.59 -9.47
N LEU A 5 -0.46 -4.57 -9.14
CA LEU A 5 0.95 -4.66 -9.53
C LEU A 5 1.30 -6.08 -9.99
N THR A 6 1.83 -6.22 -11.20
CA THR A 6 2.20 -7.50 -11.79
C THR A 6 3.65 -7.51 -12.28
N LYS A 7 4.14 -8.64 -12.78
CA LYS A 7 5.49 -8.73 -13.39
C LYS A 7 5.61 -7.93 -14.70
N GLU A 8 4.50 -7.65 -15.37
CA GLU A 8 4.45 -6.83 -16.57
C GLU A 8 4.50 -5.34 -16.28
N SER A 9 4.22 -4.92 -15.04
CA SER A 9 4.21 -3.52 -14.64
C SER A 9 5.58 -2.88 -14.85
N LYS A 10 5.59 -1.72 -15.54
CA LYS A 10 6.77 -0.91 -15.81
C LYS A 10 6.81 0.27 -14.86
N VAL A 11 7.80 0.27 -13.99
CA VAL A 11 7.87 1.19 -12.86
C VAL A 11 8.85 2.32 -13.12
N ILE A 12 8.40 3.56 -12.90
CA ILE A 12 9.29 4.73 -12.79
C ILE A 12 9.34 5.22 -11.33
N VAL A 13 10.40 5.94 -10.98
CA VAL A 13 10.62 6.42 -9.62
C VAL A 13 10.78 7.93 -9.61
N GLN A 14 9.79 8.66 -9.09
CA GLN A 14 9.90 10.10 -8.85
C GLN A 14 10.76 10.34 -7.61
N GLY A 15 11.82 11.13 -7.76
CA GLY A 15 12.82 11.32 -6.72
C GLY A 15 13.94 10.25 -6.71
N MET A 16 14.08 9.45 -7.77
CA MET A 16 15.07 8.37 -7.88
C MET A 16 16.50 8.79 -7.55
N THR A 17 16.87 10.01 -7.89
CA THR A 17 18.24 10.51 -7.70
C THR A 17 18.56 10.98 -6.29
N GLY A 18 17.58 11.02 -5.38
CA GLY A 18 17.78 11.26 -3.96
C GLY A 18 18.26 9.99 -3.22
N SER A 19 18.77 10.15 -1.99
CA SER A 19 19.33 9.02 -1.21
C SER A 19 18.35 7.89 -0.99
N GLU A 20 17.13 8.18 -0.54
CA GLU A 20 16.09 7.16 -0.33
C GLU A 20 15.60 6.59 -1.67
N GLY A 21 15.42 7.44 -2.70
CA GLY A 21 15.06 6.99 -4.04
C GLY A 21 16.06 5.99 -4.59
N GLN A 22 17.37 6.26 -4.52
CA GLN A 22 18.41 5.33 -4.97
C GLN A 22 18.43 4.03 -4.16
N LYS A 23 18.38 4.13 -2.83
CA LYS A 23 18.40 2.97 -1.94
C LYS A 23 17.23 2.01 -2.24
N HIS A 24 16.03 2.54 -2.38
CA HIS A 24 14.85 1.71 -2.61
C HIS A 24 14.71 1.27 -4.07
N THR A 25 15.17 2.06 -5.04
CA THR A 25 15.26 1.60 -6.45
C THR A 25 16.16 0.37 -6.56
N ARG A 26 17.32 0.37 -5.89
CA ARG A 26 18.22 -0.80 -5.85
C ARG A 26 17.53 -2.02 -5.26
N ARG A 27 16.75 -1.86 -4.18
CA ARG A 27 15.99 -2.96 -3.55
C ARG A 27 14.86 -3.47 -4.43
N MET A 28 14.14 -2.58 -5.11
CA MET A 28 13.09 -2.95 -6.06
C MET A 28 13.68 -3.74 -7.23
N LEU A 29 14.79 -3.29 -7.82
CA LEU A 29 15.52 -4.02 -8.86
C LEU A 29 15.96 -5.40 -8.38
N ALA A 30 16.55 -5.49 -7.18
CA ALA A 30 16.98 -6.76 -6.59
C ALA A 30 15.81 -7.74 -6.34
N SER A 31 14.59 -7.25 -6.16
CA SER A 31 13.38 -8.06 -6.05
C SER A 31 12.69 -8.39 -7.38
N GLY A 32 13.32 -8.04 -8.51
CA GLY A 32 12.81 -8.36 -9.84
C GLY A 32 11.84 -7.33 -10.43
N THR A 33 11.68 -6.17 -9.79
CA THR A 33 10.83 -5.10 -10.32
C THR A 33 11.40 -4.53 -11.61
N ASN A 34 10.57 -4.37 -12.62
CA ASN A 34 10.94 -3.78 -13.91
C ASN A 34 10.99 -2.26 -13.80
N ILE A 35 12.10 -1.71 -13.30
CA ILE A 35 12.34 -0.27 -13.24
C ILE A 35 12.81 0.21 -14.60
N VAL A 36 12.02 1.06 -15.24
CA VAL A 36 12.27 1.57 -16.62
C VAL A 36 12.74 3.01 -16.66
N GLY A 37 12.71 3.73 -15.54
CA GLY A 37 13.16 5.12 -15.47
C GLY A 37 13.03 5.75 -14.10
N GLY A 38 13.65 6.90 -13.94
CA GLY A 38 13.45 7.81 -12.83
C GLY A 38 12.98 9.18 -13.31
N VAL A 39 12.39 9.97 -12.44
CA VAL A 39 11.96 11.33 -12.73
C VAL A 39 12.65 12.31 -11.80
N ASN A 40 13.39 13.24 -12.38
CA ASN A 40 13.95 14.41 -11.71
C ASN A 40 14.22 15.51 -12.76
N PRO A 41 13.43 16.62 -12.77
CA PRO A 41 13.60 17.68 -13.76
C PRO A 41 15.00 18.29 -13.84
N ARG A 42 15.73 18.30 -12.69
CA ARG A 42 17.09 18.88 -12.63
C ARG A 42 18.18 17.95 -13.17
N LYS A 43 17.86 16.69 -13.38
CA LYS A 43 18.79 15.65 -13.84
C LYS A 43 18.29 14.92 -15.10
N ALA A 44 17.32 15.50 -15.78
CA ALA A 44 16.80 14.96 -17.04
C ALA A 44 17.93 14.72 -18.05
N GLY A 45 17.84 13.60 -18.79
CA GLY A 45 18.83 13.20 -19.77
C GLY A 45 20.09 12.54 -19.22
N THR A 46 20.17 12.32 -17.89
CA THR A 46 21.24 11.52 -17.26
C THR A 46 20.79 10.08 -17.03
N THR A 47 21.70 9.22 -16.62
CA THR A 47 21.45 7.87 -16.14
C THR A 47 21.94 7.70 -14.71
N VAL A 48 21.37 6.76 -13.97
CA VAL A 48 21.87 6.31 -12.67
C VAL A 48 22.19 4.82 -12.79
N ASP A 49 23.39 4.44 -12.40
CA ASP A 49 23.81 3.05 -12.35
C ASP A 49 23.41 2.41 -11.01
N PHE A 50 22.74 1.27 -11.10
CA PHE A 50 22.36 0.42 -10.00
C PHE A 50 23.04 -0.94 -10.15
N ASP A 51 24.31 -1.03 -9.71
CA ASP A 51 25.09 -2.26 -9.71
C ASP A 51 25.15 -2.93 -11.10
N GLY A 52 25.35 -2.11 -12.15
CA GLY A 52 25.44 -2.53 -13.56
C GLY A 52 24.11 -2.42 -14.33
N THR A 53 23.06 -1.97 -13.70
CA THR A 53 21.78 -1.64 -14.37
C THR A 53 21.67 -0.13 -14.53
N GLU A 54 21.81 0.36 -15.75
CA GLU A 54 21.65 1.78 -16.06
C GLU A 54 20.17 2.14 -16.21
N VAL A 55 19.69 3.09 -15.38
CA VAL A 55 18.31 3.57 -15.41
C VAL A 55 18.27 5.02 -15.84
N PRO A 56 17.57 5.38 -16.95
CA PRO A 56 17.48 6.74 -17.44
C PRO A 56 16.67 7.64 -16.51
N VAL A 57 16.99 8.94 -16.50
CA VAL A 57 16.28 9.97 -15.74
C VAL A 57 15.58 10.92 -16.70
N PHE A 58 14.28 11.04 -16.56
CA PHE A 58 13.39 11.89 -17.34
C PHE A 58 13.07 13.19 -16.61
N GLY A 59 12.64 14.21 -17.37
CA GLY A 59 12.22 15.49 -16.84
C GLY A 59 10.84 15.48 -16.18
N GLY A 60 9.98 14.53 -16.58
CA GLY A 60 8.62 14.40 -16.08
C GLY A 60 8.02 13.02 -16.28
N VAL A 61 6.89 12.77 -15.59
CA VAL A 61 6.17 11.48 -15.66
C VAL A 61 5.66 11.19 -17.08
N LYS A 62 5.08 12.19 -17.74
CA LYS A 62 4.56 12.03 -19.11
C LYS A 62 5.67 11.65 -20.09
N GLU A 63 6.82 12.34 -20.04
CA GLU A 63 7.99 12.04 -20.86
C GLU A 63 8.47 10.59 -20.62
N ALA A 64 8.55 10.18 -19.37
CA ALA A 64 8.94 8.83 -19.01
C ALA A 64 7.96 7.77 -19.52
N MET A 65 6.65 8.02 -19.41
CA MET A 65 5.60 7.13 -19.95
C MET A 65 5.69 6.99 -21.48
N GLU A 66 5.86 8.09 -22.20
CA GLU A 66 5.99 8.10 -23.67
C GLU A 66 7.24 7.34 -24.13
N ALA A 67 8.34 7.46 -23.40
CA ALA A 67 9.60 6.81 -23.75
C ALA A 67 9.66 5.32 -23.40
N THR A 68 8.99 4.89 -22.33
CA THR A 68 9.18 3.55 -21.74
C THR A 68 7.92 2.70 -21.71
N GLY A 69 6.74 3.32 -21.81
CA GLY A 69 5.45 2.68 -21.58
C GLY A 69 5.19 2.39 -20.09
N ALA A 70 5.76 3.20 -19.18
CA ALA A 70 5.55 3.06 -17.74
C ALA A 70 4.07 3.18 -17.36
N ASP A 71 3.62 2.34 -16.43
CA ASP A 71 2.26 2.28 -15.92
C ASP A 71 2.18 2.42 -14.39
N VAL A 72 3.34 2.45 -13.72
CA VAL A 72 3.45 2.65 -12.27
C VAL A 72 4.49 3.71 -11.96
N THR A 73 4.18 4.63 -11.03
CA THR A 73 5.17 5.51 -10.42
C THR A 73 5.25 5.30 -8.92
N VAL A 74 6.49 5.25 -8.38
CA VAL A 74 6.74 5.23 -6.94
C VAL A 74 7.36 6.56 -6.54
N ILE A 75 6.76 7.24 -5.55
CA ILE A 75 7.07 8.63 -5.20
C ILE A 75 7.88 8.68 -3.90
N PHE A 76 9.15 9.12 -4.01
CA PHE A 76 10.10 9.30 -2.91
C PHE A 76 10.54 10.77 -2.74
N VAL A 77 9.80 11.71 -3.29
CA VAL A 77 10.12 13.12 -3.14
C VAL A 77 9.86 13.60 -1.71
N PRO A 78 10.58 14.63 -1.20
CA PRO A 78 10.28 15.22 0.10
C PRO A 78 8.84 15.72 0.22
N GLU A 79 8.30 15.74 1.45
CA GLU A 79 6.90 16.05 1.78
C GLU A 79 6.35 17.30 1.06
N LYS A 80 7.11 18.40 1.06
CA LYS A 80 6.73 19.67 0.42
C LYS A 80 6.57 19.61 -1.10
N PHE A 81 7.09 18.57 -1.75
CA PHE A 81 6.98 18.37 -3.20
C PHE A 81 6.01 17.25 -3.58
N THR A 82 5.52 16.50 -2.60
CA THR A 82 4.70 15.30 -2.88
C THR A 82 3.39 15.64 -3.56
N ARG A 83 2.71 16.72 -3.14
CA ARG A 83 1.49 17.18 -3.82
C ARG A 83 1.72 17.41 -5.31
N SER A 84 2.77 18.15 -5.68
CA SER A 84 3.06 18.42 -7.10
C SER A 84 3.46 17.16 -7.86
N ALA A 85 4.17 16.22 -7.23
CA ALA A 85 4.55 14.95 -7.85
C ALA A 85 3.32 14.05 -8.10
N VAL A 86 2.34 14.03 -7.20
CA VAL A 86 1.08 13.29 -7.39
C VAL A 86 0.23 13.94 -8.46
N VAL A 87 0.10 15.28 -8.46
CA VAL A 87 -0.63 16.01 -9.51
C VAL A 87 -0.03 15.73 -10.89
N GLU A 88 1.30 15.75 -11.00
CA GLU A 88 2.00 15.41 -12.26
C GLU A 88 1.69 13.97 -12.71
N ALA A 89 1.63 13.01 -11.79
CA ALA A 89 1.25 11.64 -12.09
C ALA A 89 -0.21 11.54 -12.59
N VAL A 90 -1.13 12.28 -11.97
CA VAL A 90 -2.54 12.35 -12.37
C VAL A 90 -2.69 13.01 -13.74
N ASP A 91 -1.97 14.11 -14.00
CA ASP A 91 -1.99 14.80 -15.31
C ASP A 91 -1.45 13.91 -16.45
N ALA A 92 -0.47 13.07 -16.13
CA ALA A 92 0.06 12.08 -17.08
C ALA A 92 -0.87 10.86 -17.25
N GLU A 93 -1.91 10.73 -16.43
CA GLU A 93 -2.83 9.60 -16.40
C GLU A 93 -2.13 8.25 -16.15
N ILE A 94 -1.03 8.24 -15.37
CA ILE A 94 -0.36 6.98 -15.04
C ILE A 94 -1.29 6.10 -14.22
N PRO A 95 -1.47 4.81 -14.56
CA PRO A 95 -2.49 3.96 -13.90
C PRO A 95 -2.32 3.81 -12.39
N LEU A 96 -1.07 3.74 -11.90
CA LEU A 96 -0.79 3.54 -10.47
C LEU A 96 0.28 4.51 -9.97
N ALA A 97 -0.04 5.27 -8.91
CA ALA A 97 0.89 6.11 -8.16
C ALA A 97 1.01 5.63 -6.71
N VAL A 98 2.21 5.23 -6.30
CA VAL A 98 2.51 4.73 -4.95
C VAL A 98 3.26 5.81 -4.19
N VAL A 99 2.63 6.40 -3.18
CA VAL A 99 3.15 7.54 -2.44
C VAL A 99 3.75 7.07 -1.11
N ILE A 100 5.07 6.94 -1.06
CA ILE A 100 5.79 6.45 0.12
C ILE A 100 5.93 7.54 1.18
N THR A 101 6.08 8.78 0.76
CA THR A 101 6.40 9.93 1.61
C THR A 101 5.45 10.04 2.81
N GLU A 102 6.06 10.20 3.97
CA GLU A 102 5.43 10.52 5.26
C GLU A 102 5.54 12.01 5.57
N GLY A 103 4.69 12.52 6.48
CA GLY A 103 4.75 13.89 6.97
C GLY A 103 4.07 14.93 6.06
N ILE A 104 3.30 14.49 5.07
CA ILE A 104 2.54 15.38 4.18
C ILE A 104 1.41 16.06 4.96
N ALA A 105 1.24 17.36 4.77
CA ALA A 105 0.12 18.07 5.36
C ALA A 105 -1.21 17.47 4.87
N VAL A 106 -2.15 17.24 5.79
CA VAL A 106 -3.48 16.65 5.48
C VAL A 106 -4.20 17.42 4.37
N HIS A 107 -4.06 18.75 4.37
CA HIS A 107 -4.61 19.61 3.32
C HIS A 107 -4.03 19.28 1.93
N ASP A 108 -2.75 18.96 1.82
CA ASP A 108 -2.13 18.60 0.55
C ASP A 108 -2.57 17.20 0.09
N SER A 109 -2.72 16.25 1.03
CA SER A 109 -3.27 14.93 0.74
C SER A 109 -4.71 15.01 0.25
N ALA A 110 -5.55 15.82 0.91
CA ALA A 110 -6.92 16.07 0.49
C ALA A 110 -6.99 16.74 -0.89
N ASN A 111 -6.09 17.69 -1.17
CA ASN A 111 -6.03 18.38 -2.46
C ASN A 111 -5.67 17.45 -3.62
N PHE A 112 -4.62 16.63 -3.50
CA PHE A 112 -4.26 15.75 -4.62
C PHE A 112 -5.26 14.62 -4.80
N TRP A 113 -5.89 14.14 -3.72
CA TRP A 113 -6.98 13.17 -3.81
C TRP A 113 -8.20 13.76 -4.53
N ALA A 114 -8.62 14.97 -4.15
CA ALA A 114 -9.71 15.67 -4.83
C ALA A 114 -9.38 15.95 -6.31
N TYR A 115 -8.12 16.30 -6.59
CA TYR A 115 -7.65 16.51 -7.96
C TYR A 115 -7.77 15.24 -8.80
N ALA A 116 -7.31 14.10 -8.28
CA ALA A 116 -7.44 12.81 -8.97
C ALA A 116 -8.92 12.46 -9.23
N THR A 117 -9.80 12.73 -8.25
CA THR A 117 -11.24 12.48 -8.38
C THR A 117 -11.86 13.36 -9.48
N GLN A 118 -11.51 14.64 -9.54
CA GLN A 118 -11.98 15.58 -10.57
C GLN A 118 -11.48 15.17 -11.98
N HIS A 119 -10.35 14.49 -12.08
CA HIS A 119 -9.80 13.95 -13.32
C HIS A 119 -10.24 12.49 -13.62
N GLY A 120 -11.34 12.04 -12.99
CA GLY A 120 -11.99 10.77 -13.28
C GLY A 120 -11.32 9.55 -12.68
N ASN A 121 -10.45 9.71 -11.66
CA ASN A 121 -9.75 8.63 -10.97
C ASN A 121 -9.00 7.65 -11.90
N LYS A 122 -8.42 8.16 -12.99
CA LYS A 122 -7.64 7.35 -13.95
C LYS A 122 -6.35 6.83 -13.31
N THR A 123 -5.80 7.58 -12.36
CA THR A 123 -4.64 7.20 -11.54
C THR A 123 -5.11 6.67 -10.19
N ARG A 124 -4.85 5.42 -9.91
CA ARG A 124 -5.00 4.87 -8.55
C ARG A 124 -3.86 5.37 -7.68
N ILE A 125 -4.19 5.94 -6.53
CA ILE A 125 -3.20 6.39 -5.55
C ILE A 125 -3.17 5.40 -4.39
N VAL A 126 -2.00 4.84 -4.07
CA VAL A 126 -1.74 4.04 -2.87
C VAL A 126 -0.89 4.87 -1.92
N GLY A 127 -1.31 5.00 -0.67
CA GLY A 127 -0.73 5.94 0.30
C GLY A 127 -1.48 7.28 0.31
N PRO A 128 -0.88 8.34 0.88
CA PRO A 128 0.52 8.49 1.32
C PRO A 128 0.87 7.76 2.62
N ASN A 129 2.14 7.93 3.06
CA ASN A 129 2.66 7.33 4.29
C ASN A 129 2.43 5.81 4.31
N CYS A 130 2.91 5.14 3.27
CA CYS A 130 2.71 3.71 3.07
C CYS A 130 4.03 3.00 2.71
N PRO A 131 4.12 1.69 2.95
CA PRO A 131 5.28 0.92 2.52
C PRO A 131 5.22 0.54 1.02
N GLY A 132 4.14 0.87 0.33
CA GLY A 132 3.87 0.44 -1.03
C GLY A 132 3.15 -0.90 -1.12
N LEU A 133 3.38 -1.61 -2.20
CA LEU A 133 2.79 -2.92 -2.42
C LEU A 133 3.79 -3.88 -3.08
N ILE A 134 3.62 -5.16 -2.80
CA ILE A 134 4.43 -6.23 -3.37
C ILE A 134 3.55 -7.38 -3.84
N THR A 135 3.81 -7.88 -5.03
CA THR A 135 3.37 -9.18 -5.51
C THR A 135 4.60 -10.09 -5.47
N PRO A 136 4.72 -10.95 -4.45
CA PRO A 136 5.94 -11.73 -4.23
C PRO A 136 6.31 -12.57 -5.45
N GLY A 137 7.60 -12.55 -5.81
CA GLY A 137 8.12 -13.24 -7.00
C GLY A 137 7.78 -12.58 -8.34
N GLN A 138 7.10 -11.43 -8.33
CA GLN A 138 6.73 -10.71 -9.55
C GLN A 138 7.24 -9.26 -9.55
N SER A 139 6.80 -8.43 -8.61
CA SER A 139 7.14 -7.01 -8.58
C SER A 139 6.98 -6.43 -7.18
N ASN A 140 7.76 -5.41 -6.87
CA ASN A 140 7.71 -4.64 -5.62
C ASN A 140 7.74 -3.15 -5.97
N ALA A 141 6.70 -2.43 -5.62
CA ALA A 141 6.59 -0.98 -5.80
C ALA A 141 6.56 -0.29 -4.44
N GLY A 142 7.74 -0.07 -3.86
CA GLY A 142 7.86 0.56 -2.56
C GLY A 142 9.09 0.12 -1.75
N ILE A 143 8.90 0.01 -0.44
CA ILE A 143 9.96 -0.26 0.53
C ILE A 143 9.82 -1.62 1.24
N ILE A 144 8.86 -2.43 0.83
CA ILE A 144 8.56 -3.72 1.46
C ILE A 144 9.75 -4.68 1.28
N PRO A 145 10.26 -5.33 2.35
CA PRO A 145 11.30 -6.34 2.25
C PRO A 145 10.79 -7.57 1.50
N ALA A 146 11.37 -7.89 0.34
CA ALA A 146 10.90 -9.00 -0.49
C ALA A 146 11.37 -10.38 0.03
N ASP A 147 12.43 -10.42 0.83
CA ASP A 147 13.07 -11.62 1.36
C ASP A 147 12.32 -12.27 2.53
N ILE A 148 11.31 -11.58 3.11
CA ILE A 148 10.52 -12.11 4.23
C ILE A 148 9.26 -12.85 3.81
N THR A 149 9.04 -13.02 2.52
CA THR A 149 7.83 -13.67 1.99
C THR A 149 8.11 -14.42 0.68
N LYS A 150 7.10 -15.11 0.18
CA LYS A 150 7.13 -15.81 -1.11
C LYS A 150 5.77 -15.72 -1.81
N PRO A 151 5.69 -16.09 -3.10
CA PRO A 151 4.40 -16.27 -3.76
C PRO A 151 3.51 -17.25 -3.00
N GLY A 152 2.23 -16.93 -2.89
CA GLY A 152 1.24 -17.75 -2.21
C GLY A 152 -0.16 -17.22 -2.45
N ARG A 153 -1.09 -17.57 -1.57
CA ARG A 153 -2.53 -17.39 -1.77
C ARG A 153 -3.23 -16.47 -0.77
N ILE A 154 -2.46 -15.74 0.05
CA ILE A 154 -3.02 -14.79 1.01
C ILE A 154 -2.95 -13.39 0.41
N GLY A 155 -4.08 -12.68 0.39
CA GLY A 155 -4.13 -11.24 0.16
C GLY A 155 -3.94 -10.49 1.47
N LEU A 156 -3.09 -9.48 1.51
CA LEU A 156 -2.87 -8.64 2.70
C LEU A 156 -3.13 -7.17 2.40
N VAL A 157 -4.01 -6.55 3.17
CA VAL A 157 -4.21 -5.09 3.18
C VAL A 157 -3.96 -4.53 4.58
N SER A 158 -3.16 -3.47 4.67
CA SER A 158 -2.73 -2.94 5.97
C SER A 158 -2.52 -1.43 5.97
N LYS A 159 -2.94 -0.77 7.03
CA LYS A 159 -2.57 0.62 7.33
C LYS A 159 -1.15 0.76 7.87
N SER A 160 -0.60 -0.28 8.47
CA SER A 160 0.69 -0.27 9.17
C SER A 160 1.79 -0.95 8.37
N GLY A 161 2.90 -0.23 8.10
CA GLY A 161 4.08 -0.82 7.48
C GLY A 161 4.70 -1.95 8.34
N THR A 162 4.92 -1.68 9.62
CA THR A 162 5.53 -2.65 10.55
C THR A 162 4.70 -3.92 10.71
N LEU A 163 3.38 -3.78 10.86
CA LEU A 163 2.49 -4.93 11.00
C LEU A 163 2.33 -5.70 9.67
N THR A 164 2.46 -5.02 8.52
CA THR A 164 2.57 -5.68 7.22
C THR A 164 3.75 -6.63 7.23
N TYR A 165 4.95 -6.16 7.61
CA TYR A 165 6.16 -6.97 7.62
C TYR A 165 6.08 -8.13 8.64
N GLN A 166 5.53 -7.86 9.81
CA GLN A 166 5.33 -8.91 10.82
C GLN A 166 4.39 -10.00 10.29
N MET A 167 3.26 -9.64 9.70
CA MET A 167 2.31 -10.61 9.17
C MET A 167 2.89 -11.41 7.99
N MET A 168 3.65 -10.73 7.12
CA MET A 168 4.37 -11.39 6.03
C MET A 168 5.36 -12.44 6.56
N TYR A 169 6.08 -12.11 7.62
CA TYR A 169 7.02 -13.04 8.27
C TYR A 169 6.30 -14.20 8.97
N GLU A 170 5.21 -13.91 9.71
CA GLU A 170 4.41 -14.94 10.40
C GLU A 170 3.82 -15.96 9.42
N LEU A 171 3.37 -15.54 8.26
CA LEU A 171 2.70 -16.37 7.25
C LEU A 171 3.59 -16.71 6.04
N ARG A 172 4.92 -16.54 6.16
CA ARG A 172 5.88 -16.74 5.06
C ARG A 172 5.90 -18.14 4.47
N ASP A 173 5.51 -19.14 5.23
CA ASP A 173 5.44 -20.54 4.78
C ASP A 173 4.25 -20.79 3.83
N ILE A 174 3.15 -20.03 3.97
CA ILE A 174 2.00 -20.06 3.06
C ILE A 174 2.27 -19.14 1.87
N GLY A 175 2.70 -17.89 2.13
CA GLY A 175 2.98 -16.87 1.13
C GLY A 175 1.76 -16.03 0.73
N PHE A 176 2.02 -15.04 -0.12
CA PHE A 176 1.03 -14.01 -0.45
C PHE A 176 0.82 -13.87 -1.95
N SER A 177 -0.42 -13.62 -2.35
CA SER A 177 -0.78 -13.22 -3.70
C SER A 177 -0.37 -11.77 -3.96
N THR A 178 -0.73 -10.88 -3.05
CA THR A 178 -0.31 -9.47 -3.03
C THR A 178 -0.38 -8.93 -1.60
N CYS A 179 0.58 -8.09 -1.20
CA CYS A 179 0.52 -7.32 0.04
C CYS A 179 0.41 -5.84 -0.31
N VAL A 180 -0.60 -5.15 0.21
CA VAL A 180 -0.87 -3.73 -0.04
C VAL A 180 -0.82 -2.96 1.28
N GLY A 181 0.16 -2.08 1.41
CA GLY A 181 0.17 -1.08 2.46
C GLY A 181 -0.56 0.17 1.98
N ILE A 182 -1.73 0.44 2.56
CA ILE A 182 -2.58 1.57 2.12
C ILE A 182 -2.23 2.91 2.76
N GLY A 183 -1.41 2.90 3.82
CA GLY A 183 -0.94 4.09 4.52
C GLY A 183 -1.70 4.43 5.79
N GLY A 184 -1.02 5.18 6.67
CA GLY A 184 -1.52 5.58 7.99
C GLY A 184 -2.00 7.03 8.08
N ASP A 185 -2.02 7.77 6.98
CA ASP A 185 -2.51 9.15 6.98
C ASP A 185 -4.05 9.22 7.05
N PRO A 186 -4.60 10.34 7.57
CA PRO A 186 -6.07 10.52 7.64
C PRO A 186 -6.76 10.50 6.28
N VAL A 187 -6.07 10.93 5.23
CA VAL A 187 -6.56 10.91 3.84
C VAL A 187 -5.63 10.05 3.00
N ILE A 188 -6.14 8.94 2.51
CA ILE A 188 -5.44 7.97 1.68
C ILE A 188 -6.19 7.73 0.37
N GLY A 189 -5.46 7.40 -0.70
CA GLY A 189 -6.05 7.21 -2.03
C GLY A 189 -6.73 5.86 -2.23
N THR A 190 -6.18 4.80 -1.63
CA THR A 190 -6.73 3.43 -1.69
C THR A 190 -7.14 2.99 -0.29
N THR A 191 -8.34 2.47 -0.13
CA THR A 191 -8.92 2.07 1.15
C THR A 191 -8.90 0.55 1.34
N HIS A 192 -9.25 0.08 2.55
CA HIS A 192 -9.50 -1.35 2.80
C HIS A 192 -10.52 -1.91 1.81
N ILE A 193 -11.61 -1.17 1.56
CA ILE A 193 -12.69 -1.61 0.66
C ILE A 193 -12.17 -1.81 -0.77
N ASP A 194 -11.32 -0.90 -1.27
CA ASP A 194 -10.73 -1.03 -2.62
C ASP A 194 -9.88 -2.30 -2.74
N ALA A 195 -9.09 -2.60 -1.72
CA ALA A 195 -8.27 -3.81 -1.69
C ALA A 195 -9.12 -5.08 -1.52
N LEU A 196 -10.10 -5.07 -0.62
CA LEU A 196 -11.04 -6.19 -0.41
C LEU A 196 -11.77 -6.54 -1.70
N LYS A 197 -12.28 -5.53 -2.42
CA LYS A 197 -12.94 -5.71 -3.72
C LYS A 197 -12.01 -6.34 -4.75
N ALA A 198 -10.75 -5.91 -4.80
CA ALA A 198 -9.77 -6.45 -5.73
C ALA A 198 -9.38 -7.89 -5.37
N PHE A 199 -9.16 -8.20 -4.08
CA PHE A 199 -8.87 -9.56 -3.61
C PHE A 199 -10.03 -10.52 -3.80
N GLU A 200 -11.27 -10.08 -3.61
CA GLU A 200 -12.44 -10.92 -3.89
C GLU A 200 -12.48 -11.37 -5.34
N ALA A 201 -12.12 -10.48 -6.28
CA ALA A 201 -12.06 -10.79 -7.70
C ALA A 201 -10.80 -11.55 -8.14
N ASP A 202 -9.76 -11.64 -7.31
CA ASP A 202 -8.50 -12.29 -7.64
C ASP A 202 -8.56 -13.81 -7.44
N PRO A 203 -8.44 -14.64 -8.50
CA PRO A 203 -8.50 -16.09 -8.37
C PRO A 203 -7.32 -16.71 -7.62
N ASP A 204 -6.20 -16.00 -7.47
CA ASP A 204 -5.02 -16.47 -6.76
C ASP A 204 -5.05 -16.14 -5.26
N THR A 205 -6.09 -15.42 -4.80
CA THR A 205 -6.30 -15.10 -3.38
C THR A 205 -7.38 -16.00 -2.80
N ASP A 206 -7.03 -16.84 -1.82
CA ASP A 206 -7.97 -17.74 -1.14
C ASP A 206 -8.42 -17.21 0.22
N LEU A 207 -7.61 -16.36 0.85
CA LEU A 207 -7.88 -15.76 2.15
C LEU A 207 -7.36 -14.32 2.19
N ILE A 208 -8.06 -13.44 2.89
CA ILE A 208 -7.66 -12.04 3.04
C ILE A 208 -7.31 -11.75 4.49
N VAL A 209 -6.14 -11.15 4.72
CA VAL A 209 -5.75 -10.58 6.01
C VAL A 209 -5.90 -9.06 5.95
N MET A 210 -6.68 -8.51 6.87
CA MET A 210 -6.93 -7.07 6.97
C MET A 210 -6.37 -6.53 8.29
N ILE A 211 -5.46 -5.56 8.19
CA ILE A 211 -4.86 -4.89 9.37
C ILE A 211 -5.34 -3.45 9.41
N GLY A 212 -6.04 -3.13 10.48
CA GLY A 212 -6.51 -1.79 10.81
C GLY A 212 -5.85 -1.24 12.08
N GLU A 213 -6.33 -0.09 12.48
CA GLU A 213 -5.85 0.62 13.67
C GLU A 213 -6.98 1.43 14.30
N ILE A 214 -6.76 1.93 15.51
CA ILE A 214 -7.68 2.85 16.17
C ILE A 214 -7.87 4.15 15.37
N GLY A 215 -8.98 4.83 15.58
CA GLY A 215 -9.34 6.10 14.96
C GLY A 215 -10.16 5.96 13.69
N GLY A 216 -11.01 6.93 13.41
CA GLY A 216 -11.93 6.91 12.29
C GLY A 216 -12.89 5.72 12.29
N ASP A 217 -13.51 5.45 11.14
CA ASP A 217 -14.54 4.43 10.94
C ASP A 217 -14.22 3.47 9.76
N ALA A 218 -12.99 3.51 9.25
CA ALA A 218 -12.63 2.80 8.02
C ALA A 218 -12.80 1.27 8.13
N GLU A 219 -12.52 0.70 9.30
CA GLU A 219 -12.62 -0.73 9.56
C GLU A 219 -14.07 -1.17 9.74
N GLU A 220 -14.92 -0.32 10.33
CA GLU A 220 -16.36 -0.56 10.44
C GLU A 220 -17.01 -0.55 9.05
N ARG A 221 -16.68 0.43 8.20
CA ARG A 221 -17.15 0.44 6.80
C ARG A 221 -16.62 -0.75 5.99
N ALA A 222 -15.40 -1.18 6.26
CA ALA A 222 -14.85 -2.39 5.66
C ALA A 222 -15.61 -3.65 6.13
N ALA A 223 -16.02 -3.71 7.41
CA ALA A 223 -16.83 -4.80 7.95
C ALA A 223 -18.19 -4.91 7.23
N ASP A 224 -18.89 -3.79 7.03
CA ASP A 224 -20.15 -3.75 6.28
C ASP A 224 -19.93 -4.26 4.84
N PHE A 225 -18.85 -3.82 4.19
CA PHE A 225 -18.51 -4.28 2.84
C PHE A 225 -18.23 -5.79 2.80
N VAL A 226 -17.47 -6.31 3.75
CA VAL A 226 -17.17 -7.76 3.85
C VAL A 226 -18.44 -8.55 3.96
N LYS A 227 -19.35 -8.16 4.86
CA LYS A 227 -20.62 -8.86 5.08
C LYS A 227 -21.48 -9.00 3.82
N GLU A 228 -21.45 -8.00 2.96
CA GLU A 228 -22.32 -7.93 1.78
C GLU A 228 -21.67 -8.43 0.49
N ASN A 229 -20.34 -8.33 0.38
CA ASN A 229 -19.65 -8.41 -0.91
C ASN A 229 -18.45 -9.37 -0.95
N VAL A 230 -18.01 -9.94 0.17
CA VAL A 230 -16.84 -10.81 0.21
C VAL A 230 -17.22 -12.22 0.59
N SER A 231 -16.96 -13.16 -0.30
CA SER A 231 -17.22 -14.59 -0.10
C SER A 231 -16.02 -15.34 0.47
N LYS A 232 -14.81 -14.80 0.27
CA LYS A 232 -13.57 -15.38 0.76
C LYS A 232 -13.42 -15.19 2.27
N PRO A 233 -12.77 -16.11 2.99
CA PRO A 233 -12.50 -15.94 4.40
C PRO A 233 -11.63 -14.70 4.64
N VAL A 234 -11.99 -13.92 5.67
CA VAL A 234 -11.27 -12.72 6.09
C VAL A 234 -10.83 -12.87 7.54
N VAL A 235 -9.57 -12.56 7.80
CA VAL A 235 -9.00 -12.48 9.15
C VAL A 235 -8.55 -11.05 9.41
N GLY A 236 -8.89 -10.52 10.59
CA GLY A 236 -8.60 -9.14 10.97
C GLY A 236 -7.64 -9.02 12.15
N TYR A 237 -6.90 -7.94 12.17
CA TYR A 237 -6.20 -7.41 13.33
C TYR A 237 -6.40 -5.91 13.42
N VAL A 238 -6.71 -5.40 14.61
CA VAL A 238 -6.83 -3.96 14.85
C VAL A 238 -5.76 -3.56 15.87
N ALA A 239 -4.84 -2.69 15.47
CA ALA A 239 -3.81 -2.17 16.37
C ALA A 239 -4.40 -1.14 17.36
N GLY A 240 -3.88 -1.13 18.60
CA GLY A 240 -4.18 -0.07 19.57
C GLY A 240 -5.13 -0.47 20.70
N PHE A 241 -5.29 -1.76 21.03
CA PHE A 241 -6.11 -2.20 22.18
C PHE A 241 -5.70 -1.59 23.54
N THR A 242 -4.42 -1.21 23.67
CA THR A 242 -3.88 -0.61 24.90
C THR A 242 -3.64 0.89 24.75
N ALA A 243 -4.10 1.49 23.66
CA ALA A 243 -3.89 2.92 23.42
C ALA A 243 -4.70 3.77 24.40
N PRO A 244 -4.07 4.76 25.08
CA PRO A 244 -4.80 5.69 25.92
C PRO A 244 -5.67 6.63 25.08
N GLU A 245 -6.84 6.98 25.61
CA GLU A 245 -7.76 7.92 24.98
C GLU A 245 -7.10 9.30 24.74
N GLY A 246 -7.42 9.93 23.61
CA GLY A 246 -6.95 11.27 23.26
C GLY A 246 -5.47 11.35 22.88
N LYS A 247 -4.75 10.23 22.79
CA LYS A 247 -3.35 10.20 22.38
C LYS A 247 -3.18 9.59 21.00
N THR A 248 -2.42 10.29 20.15
CA THR A 248 -2.05 9.78 18.81
C THR A 248 -1.02 8.65 18.95
N MET A 249 -1.25 7.53 18.26
CA MET A 249 -0.44 6.32 18.34
C MET A 249 0.28 6.01 17.02
N GLY A 250 1.37 6.72 16.77
CA GLY A 250 2.23 6.51 15.59
C GLY A 250 1.74 7.22 14.32
N HIS A 251 0.52 7.01 13.90
CA HIS A 251 -0.10 7.66 12.74
C HIS A 251 -1.01 8.82 13.15
N ALA A 252 -1.07 9.87 12.33
CA ALA A 252 -1.90 11.04 12.63
C ALA A 252 -3.39 10.71 12.80
N GLY A 253 -3.89 9.72 12.06
CA GLY A 253 -5.28 9.24 12.17
C GLY A 253 -5.51 8.22 13.30
N ALA A 254 -4.47 7.68 13.91
CA ALA A 254 -4.55 6.67 14.96
C ALA A 254 -4.78 7.31 16.35
N ILE A 255 -5.95 7.88 16.54
CA ILE A 255 -6.38 8.54 17.79
C ILE A 255 -7.82 8.16 18.13
N VAL A 256 -8.06 7.79 19.39
CA VAL A 256 -9.41 7.54 19.91
C VAL A 256 -9.97 8.84 20.47
N SER A 257 -11.14 9.24 19.98
CA SER A 257 -11.87 10.41 20.48
C SER A 257 -13.23 9.95 21.01
N GLY A 258 -13.38 9.90 22.33
CA GLY A 258 -14.59 9.39 22.99
C GLY A 258 -14.77 7.88 22.78
N SER A 259 -16.01 7.42 22.58
CA SER A 259 -16.36 6.00 22.48
C SER A 259 -16.21 5.41 21.07
N SER A 260 -15.96 6.22 20.04
CA SER A 260 -15.84 5.78 18.65
C SER A 260 -14.39 5.55 18.23
N GLY A 261 -14.18 4.66 17.26
CA GLY A 261 -12.88 4.37 16.69
C GLY A 261 -11.92 3.61 17.63
N THR A 262 -12.42 2.98 18.69
CA THR A 262 -11.63 2.12 19.56
C THR A 262 -11.32 0.78 18.88
N ALA A 263 -10.20 0.15 19.24
CA ALA A 263 -9.87 -1.18 18.74
C ALA A 263 -10.97 -2.22 19.08
N GLN A 264 -11.58 -2.09 20.23
CA GLN A 264 -12.64 -2.99 20.67
C GLN A 264 -13.90 -2.84 19.78
N ALA A 265 -14.38 -1.60 19.54
CA ALA A 265 -15.55 -1.36 18.69
C ALA A 265 -15.31 -1.87 17.26
N LYS A 266 -14.12 -1.62 16.71
CA LYS A 266 -13.75 -2.11 15.37
C LYS A 266 -13.70 -3.64 15.31
N LYS A 267 -13.14 -4.27 16.35
CA LYS A 267 -13.13 -5.73 16.47
C LYS A 267 -14.55 -6.30 16.47
N GLU A 268 -15.43 -5.74 17.30
CA GLU A 268 -16.84 -6.17 17.38
C GLU A 268 -17.56 -6.03 16.05
N ALA A 269 -17.36 -4.92 15.33
CA ALA A 269 -17.95 -4.70 14.01
C ALA A 269 -17.46 -5.74 12.98
N LEU A 270 -16.15 -6.01 12.97
CA LEU A 270 -15.55 -7.01 12.08
C LEU A 270 -16.07 -8.43 12.40
N GLU A 271 -16.14 -8.80 13.68
CA GLU A 271 -16.66 -10.11 14.10
C GLU A 271 -18.15 -10.29 13.75
N ALA A 272 -18.94 -9.22 13.90
CA ALA A 272 -20.36 -9.22 13.48
C ALA A 272 -20.55 -9.38 11.96
N ALA A 273 -19.53 -9.05 11.18
CA ALA A 273 -19.47 -9.26 9.73
C ALA A 273 -18.90 -10.63 9.32
N GLY A 274 -18.57 -11.50 10.28
CA GLY A 274 -18.02 -12.82 10.02
C GLY A 274 -16.49 -12.89 9.89
N VAL A 275 -15.79 -11.77 10.13
CA VAL A 275 -14.32 -11.71 10.15
C VAL A 275 -13.82 -12.33 11.45
N LYS A 276 -12.82 -13.21 11.37
CA LYS A 276 -12.12 -13.67 12.58
C LYS A 276 -11.04 -12.69 12.98
N VAL A 277 -11.12 -12.12 14.19
CA VAL A 277 -10.19 -11.07 14.64
C VAL A 277 -9.27 -11.58 15.73
N GLY A 278 -7.96 -11.56 15.45
CA GLY A 278 -6.92 -11.88 16.45
C GLY A 278 -6.67 -10.72 17.39
N LYS A 279 -6.30 -11.02 18.64
CA LYS A 279 -5.88 -10.03 19.65
C LYS A 279 -4.42 -9.63 19.52
N THR A 280 -3.65 -10.45 18.81
CA THR A 280 -2.23 -10.24 18.50
C THR A 280 -1.96 -10.61 17.05
N PRO A 281 -0.86 -10.10 16.44
CA PRO A 281 -0.47 -10.54 15.10
C PRO A 281 -0.28 -12.05 14.98
N SER A 282 0.35 -12.70 15.96
CA SER A 282 0.55 -14.17 15.94
C SER A 282 -0.77 -14.94 16.07
N GLU A 283 -1.74 -14.46 16.85
CA GLU A 283 -3.07 -15.05 16.89
C GLU A 283 -3.80 -14.90 15.54
N THR A 284 -3.67 -13.73 14.91
CA THR A 284 -4.23 -13.48 13.57
C THR A 284 -3.63 -14.43 12.54
N ALA A 285 -2.32 -14.67 12.58
CA ALA A 285 -1.65 -15.64 11.73
C ALA A 285 -2.14 -17.09 11.98
N ARG A 286 -2.36 -17.47 13.24
CA ARG A 286 -2.95 -18.78 13.60
C ARG A 286 -4.36 -18.94 13.02
N LEU A 287 -5.21 -17.93 13.19
CA LEU A 287 -6.57 -17.92 12.63
C LEU A 287 -6.57 -18.03 11.10
N ALA A 288 -5.63 -17.34 10.43
CA ALA A 288 -5.48 -17.45 8.98
C ALA A 288 -5.14 -18.89 8.54
N ARG A 289 -4.25 -19.58 9.26
CA ARG A 289 -3.91 -20.99 8.99
C ARG A 289 -5.11 -21.90 9.16
N GLU A 290 -5.83 -21.76 10.28
CA GLU A 290 -7.01 -22.57 10.57
C GLU A 290 -8.09 -22.44 9.49
N LEU A 291 -8.28 -21.25 8.90
CA LEU A 291 -9.25 -21.03 7.83
C LEU A 291 -8.77 -21.55 6.46
N LEU A 292 -7.47 -21.71 6.25
CA LEU A 292 -6.92 -22.25 5.01
C LEU A 292 -6.82 -23.79 5.02
N ASP A 293 -6.76 -24.39 6.21
CA ASP A 293 -6.61 -25.84 6.40
C ASP A 293 -7.96 -26.57 6.53
N GLY A 294 -9.04 -25.84 6.78
CA GLY A 294 -10.41 -26.36 6.94
C GLY A 294 -11.26 -26.20 5.71
#